data_12f0f5713c81b558b718ef71de704791
#
_entry.id   12f0f5713c81b558b718ef71de704791
#
_cell.length_a   1.000
_cell.length_b   1.000
_cell.length_c   1.000
_cell.angle_alpha   90.00
_cell.angle_beta   90.00
_cell.angle_gamma   90.00
#
_symmetry.space_group_name_H-M   'P 1'
#
loop_
_entity.id
_entity.type
_entity.pdbx_description
1 polymer ?
#
loop_
_entity_poly.entity_id
_entity_poly.type
_entity_poly.pdbx_seq_one_letter_code
_entity_poly.pdbx_strand_id
1 'polypeptide(L)'
;ISNTPHAVILGGQSGVGKTTIHRVKMLESKGNYIVIDGDTYRAQHPYFRELQEKYGVDSVDYTKMFAGKMVEAVIDKLSSLKYNLIIEGTLRSAAVPINTATLLKSKGYTVDFCLIATKPELSYLTTQLRYLEMLLVDPLQARATPKEHHDGIVKSLVANITELEQSGVFESIQVYKRDLEQVYNSKLCTESIGTVVDKILFGDWTSAEKDLLAVGRAQEQKLQKQLY
;
A
#
# COMPACT_ATOMS: atom_id res chain seq x y z
N ILE A 1 9.77 20.04 10.21
CA ILE A 1 11.04 19.57 10.79
C ILE A 1 10.79 19.25 12.24
N SER A 2 11.14 18.03 12.67
CA SER A 2 10.89 17.52 14.02
C SER A 2 12.20 17.22 14.74
N ASN A 3 12.27 17.54 16.05
CA ASN A 3 13.41 17.12 16.88
C ASN A 3 13.35 15.62 17.20
N THR A 4 12.17 15.02 17.13
CA THR A 4 11.91 13.59 17.27
C THR A 4 11.16 13.10 16.03
N PRO A 5 11.85 12.93 14.89
CA PRO A 5 11.18 12.60 13.64
C PRO A 5 10.57 11.21 13.69
N HIS A 6 9.39 11.09 13.10
CA HIS A 6 8.63 9.86 13.07
C HIS A 6 8.28 9.45 11.63
N ALA A 7 8.32 8.16 11.35
CA ALA A 7 7.91 7.62 10.07
C ALA A 7 6.91 6.47 10.27
N VAL A 8 5.92 6.43 9.39
CA VAL A 8 4.98 5.31 9.27
C VAL A 8 5.18 4.67 7.90
N ILE A 9 5.55 3.40 7.88
CA ILE A 9 5.62 2.62 6.65
C ILE A 9 4.30 1.86 6.51
N LEU A 10 3.63 2.03 5.38
CA LEU A 10 2.36 1.37 5.09
C LEU A 10 2.59 0.16 4.18
N GLY A 11 1.91 -0.93 4.48
CA GLY A 11 1.88 -2.15 3.66
C GLY A 11 0.45 -2.60 3.37
N GLY A 12 0.35 -3.52 2.44
CA GLY A 12 -0.92 -4.16 2.07
C GLY A 12 -1.06 -4.33 0.56
N GLN A 13 -1.85 -5.32 0.16
CA GLN A 13 -2.06 -5.63 -1.26
C GLN A 13 -2.65 -4.44 -2.02
N SER A 14 -2.46 -4.44 -3.34
CA SER A 14 -3.08 -3.42 -4.21
C SER A 14 -4.60 -3.42 -4.04
N GLY A 15 -5.23 -2.25 -4.00
CA GLY A 15 -6.68 -2.12 -3.85
C GLY A 15 -7.22 -2.30 -2.43
N VAL A 16 -6.37 -2.49 -1.42
CA VAL A 16 -6.79 -2.71 -0.02
C VAL A 16 -7.34 -1.45 0.67
N GLY A 17 -7.00 -0.26 0.18
CA GLY A 17 -7.48 1.02 0.75
C GLY A 17 -6.45 1.76 1.60
N LYS A 18 -5.16 1.62 1.32
CA LYS A 18 -4.07 2.33 2.03
C LYS A 18 -4.28 3.83 2.16
N THR A 19 -4.82 4.48 1.14
CA THR A 19 -5.10 5.93 1.13
C THR A 19 -5.98 6.39 2.29
N THR A 20 -6.84 5.51 2.83
CA THR A 20 -7.69 5.86 3.97
C THR A 20 -6.87 5.97 5.26
N ILE A 21 -5.86 5.11 5.45
CA ILE A 21 -4.92 5.22 6.58
C ILE A 21 -4.08 6.49 6.49
N HIS A 22 -3.71 6.95 5.30
CA HIS A 22 -3.05 8.25 5.15
C HIS A 22 -3.86 9.36 5.82
N ARG A 23 -5.16 9.40 5.54
CA ARG A 23 -6.06 10.42 6.12
C ARG A 23 -6.13 10.31 7.64
N VAL A 24 -6.23 9.10 8.19
CA VAL A 24 -6.25 8.89 9.64
C VAL A 24 -4.95 9.40 10.26
N LYS A 25 -3.79 8.99 9.75
CA LYS A 25 -2.48 9.41 10.27
C LYS A 25 -2.24 10.92 10.09
N MET A 26 -2.71 11.51 9.00
CA MET A 26 -2.66 12.96 8.79
C MET A 26 -3.51 13.72 9.81
N LEU A 27 -4.71 13.22 10.14
CA LEU A 27 -5.57 13.83 11.16
C LEU A 27 -4.94 13.71 12.55
N GLU A 28 -4.44 12.54 12.94
CA GLU A 28 -3.76 12.31 14.22
C GLU A 28 -2.57 13.27 14.42
N SER A 29 -1.84 13.57 13.35
CA SER A 29 -0.65 14.43 13.36
C SER A 29 -0.91 15.90 13.04
N LYS A 30 -2.17 16.29 12.86
CA LYS A 30 -2.57 17.66 12.43
C LYS A 30 -1.87 18.08 11.11
N GLY A 31 -1.74 17.14 10.18
CA GLY A 31 -1.10 17.37 8.87
C GLY A 31 0.43 17.38 8.87
N ASN A 32 1.08 16.95 9.94
CA ASN A 32 2.54 17.04 10.08
C ASN A 32 3.28 15.80 9.51
N TYR A 33 2.81 15.26 8.37
CA TYR A 33 3.51 14.21 7.60
C TYR A 33 3.61 14.58 6.13
N ILE A 34 4.69 14.12 5.49
CA ILE A 34 4.82 14.10 4.03
C ILE A 34 4.55 12.67 3.58
N VAL A 35 3.61 12.50 2.64
CA VAL A 35 3.28 11.20 2.05
C VAL A 35 4.19 10.95 0.85
N ILE A 36 4.83 9.78 0.84
CA ILE A 36 5.67 9.28 -0.25
C ILE A 36 4.99 8.06 -0.84
N ASP A 37 4.46 8.21 -2.06
CA ASP A 37 3.81 7.16 -2.84
C ASP A 37 4.53 7.01 -4.18
N GLY A 38 5.11 5.83 -4.40
CA GLY A 38 5.88 5.52 -5.60
C GLY A 38 5.08 5.63 -6.89
N ASP A 39 3.77 5.39 -6.85
CA ASP A 39 2.93 5.48 -8.05
C ASP A 39 2.82 6.90 -8.59
N THR A 40 2.93 7.92 -7.74
CA THR A 40 2.90 9.33 -8.15
C THR A 40 4.14 9.73 -8.97
N TYR A 41 5.26 9.04 -8.77
CA TYR A 41 6.51 9.34 -9.50
C TYR A 41 6.59 8.71 -10.89
N ARG A 42 5.74 7.75 -11.22
CA ARG A 42 5.73 7.09 -12.54
C ARG A 42 5.52 8.09 -13.68
N ALA A 43 4.57 9.01 -13.50
CA ALA A 43 4.25 10.05 -14.47
C ALA A 43 5.39 11.06 -14.70
N GLN A 44 6.39 11.09 -13.82
CA GLN A 44 7.57 11.95 -13.95
C GLN A 44 8.71 11.29 -14.74
N HIS A 45 8.52 10.03 -15.20
CA HIS A 45 9.49 9.38 -16.07
C HIS A 45 9.65 10.17 -17.38
N PRO A 46 10.88 10.49 -17.84
CA PRO A 46 11.11 11.32 -19.03
C PRO A 46 10.36 10.87 -20.28
N TYR A 47 10.21 9.56 -20.46
CA TYR A 47 9.52 8.94 -21.59
C TYR A 47 8.16 8.37 -21.21
N PHE A 48 7.50 8.89 -20.20
CA PHE A 48 6.26 8.32 -19.67
C PHE A 48 5.17 8.17 -20.74
N ARG A 49 4.93 9.23 -21.53
CA ARG A 49 3.91 9.21 -22.59
C ARG A 49 4.22 8.20 -23.69
N GLU A 50 5.46 8.18 -24.16
CA GLU A 50 5.92 7.24 -25.19
C GLU A 50 5.78 5.78 -24.73
N LEU A 51 6.11 5.51 -23.46
CA LEU A 51 5.95 4.19 -22.86
C LEU A 51 4.48 3.79 -22.75
N GLN A 52 3.60 4.75 -22.40
CA GLN A 52 2.16 4.51 -22.34
C GLN A 52 1.56 4.23 -23.72
N GLU A 53 1.89 5.04 -24.72
CA GLU A 53 1.44 4.84 -26.11
C GLU A 53 1.91 3.50 -26.67
N LYS A 54 3.16 3.10 -26.37
CA LYS A 54 3.76 1.88 -26.91
C LYS A 54 3.33 0.60 -26.20
N TYR A 55 3.19 0.64 -24.86
CA TYR A 55 3.00 -0.54 -24.03
C TYR A 55 1.67 -0.55 -23.28
N GLY A 56 0.88 0.53 -23.32
CA GLY A 56 -0.41 0.63 -22.65
C GLY A 56 -0.30 0.28 -21.16
N VAL A 57 -1.11 -0.68 -20.73
CA VAL A 57 -1.16 -1.14 -19.33
C VAL A 57 0.16 -1.71 -18.81
N ASP A 58 0.99 -2.26 -19.68
CA ASP A 58 2.29 -2.85 -19.34
C ASP A 58 3.39 -1.78 -19.15
N SER A 59 3.11 -0.49 -19.42
CA SER A 59 4.02 0.63 -19.18
C SER A 59 4.49 0.72 -17.72
N VAL A 60 3.72 0.15 -16.80
CA VAL A 60 4.07 0.08 -15.36
C VAL A 60 5.38 -0.71 -15.14
N ASP A 61 5.69 -1.69 -15.97
CA ASP A 61 6.92 -2.48 -15.87
C ASP A 61 8.16 -1.69 -16.27
N TYR A 62 8.01 -0.76 -17.21
CA TYR A 62 9.11 0.09 -17.68
C TYR A 62 9.38 1.30 -16.75
N THR A 63 8.38 1.72 -15.97
CA THR A 63 8.50 2.87 -15.06
C THR A 63 8.82 2.48 -13.61
N LYS A 64 8.73 1.18 -13.24
CA LYS A 64 8.88 0.72 -11.85
C LYS A 64 10.25 1.02 -11.24
N MET A 65 11.34 0.84 -12.00
CA MET A 65 12.69 1.12 -11.50
C MET A 65 12.92 2.60 -11.28
N PHE A 66 12.43 3.45 -12.17
CA PHE A 66 12.48 4.89 -12.01
C PHE A 66 11.72 5.34 -10.77
N ALA A 67 10.47 4.88 -10.61
CA ALA A 67 9.65 5.20 -9.45
C ALA A 67 10.31 4.74 -8.14
N GLY A 68 10.91 3.53 -8.11
CA GLY A 68 11.64 3.03 -6.94
C GLY A 68 12.83 3.92 -6.56
N LYS A 69 13.67 4.29 -7.53
CA LYS A 69 14.81 5.21 -7.30
C LYS A 69 14.36 6.60 -6.82
N MET A 70 13.24 7.10 -7.35
CA MET A 70 12.67 8.37 -6.88
C MET A 70 12.22 8.28 -5.43
N VAL A 71 11.53 7.20 -5.04
CA VAL A 71 11.13 6.95 -3.65
C VAL A 71 12.35 6.94 -2.73
N GLU A 72 13.39 6.18 -3.07
CA GLU A 72 14.62 6.10 -2.28
C GLU A 72 15.28 7.48 -2.12
N ALA A 73 15.43 8.25 -3.21
CA ALA A 73 16.02 9.58 -3.18
C ALA A 73 15.20 10.59 -2.36
N VAL A 74 13.87 10.53 -2.45
CA VAL A 74 12.96 11.39 -1.69
C VAL A 74 13.02 11.03 -0.20
N ILE A 75 13.01 9.74 0.15
CA ILE A 75 13.16 9.27 1.55
C ILE A 75 14.50 9.78 2.11
N ASP A 76 15.60 9.59 1.37
CA ASP A 76 16.93 10.03 1.83
C ASP A 76 16.96 11.54 2.07
N LYS A 77 16.46 12.33 1.12
CA LYS A 77 16.46 13.80 1.21
C LYS A 77 15.58 14.29 2.37
N LEU A 78 14.33 13.84 2.44
CA LEU A 78 13.39 14.31 3.45
C LEU A 78 13.76 13.84 4.86
N SER A 79 14.29 12.62 4.99
CA SER A 79 14.77 12.12 6.28
C SER A 79 16.01 12.87 6.78
N SER A 80 16.92 13.27 5.89
CA SER A 80 18.06 14.11 6.25
C SER A 80 17.63 15.50 6.76
N LEU A 81 16.47 15.98 6.31
CA LEU A 81 15.83 17.22 6.77
C LEU A 81 14.91 17.03 7.98
N LYS A 82 14.78 15.81 8.52
CA LYS A 82 13.96 15.50 9.71
C LYS A 82 12.46 15.78 9.54
N TYR A 83 11.89 15.56 8.35
CA TYR A 83 10.44 15.58 8.16
C TYR A 83 9.80 14.28 8.66
N ASN A 84 8.59 14.36 9.21
CA ASN A 84 7.80 13.16 9.47
C ASN A 84 7.27 12.60 8.14
N LEU A 85 7.32 11.27 7.99
CA LEU A 85 7.07 10.59 6.71
C LEU A 85 5.98 9.53 6.84
N ILE A 86 5.10 9.47 5.84
CA ILE A 86 4.30 8.29 5.55
C ILE A 86 4.81 7.71 4.24
N ILE A 87 5.28 6.46 4.27
CA ILE A 87 5.89 5.79 3.11
C ILE A 87 4.98 4.63 2.69
N GLU A 88 4.43 4.71 1.49
CA GLU A 88 3.52 3.68 0.98
C GLU A 88 4.27 2.56 0.26
N GLY A 89 3.88 1.30 0.58
CA GLY A 89 4.37 0.10 -0.08
C GLY A 89 3.31 -1.00 -0.13
N THR A 90 3.63 -2.11 -0.79
CA THR A 90 2.73 -3.27 -0.91
C THR A 90 3.08 -4.42 0.02
N LEU A 91 4.23 -4.37 0.68
CA LEU A 91 4.80 -5.49 1.43
C LEU A 91 5.00 -6.76 0.56
N ARG A 92 5.43 -6.56 -0.67
CA ARG A 92 5.80 -7.67 -1.57
C ARG A 92 7.02 -8.44 -1.07
N SER A 93 7.89 -7.77 -0.32
CA SER A 93 9.10 -8.30 0.31
C SER A 93 9.26 -7.63 1.67
N ALA A 94 9.65 -8.39 2.67
CA ALA A 94 9.98 -7.88 4.00
C ALA A 94 11.26 -7.04 4.02
N ALA A 95 12.22 -7.38 3.16
CA ALA A 95 13.51 -6.69 3.12
C ALA A 95 13.40 -5.19 2.83
N VAL A 96 12.48 -4.77 1.96
CA VAL A 96 12.33 -3.35 1.58
C VAL A 96 11.94 -2.48 2.78
N PRO A 97 10.83 -2.74 3.50
CA PRO A 97 10.49 -1.94 4.67
C PRO A 97 11.49 -2.08 5.83
N ILE A 98 12.12 -3.24 6.02
CA ILE A 98 13.17 -3.44 7.03
C ILE A 98 14.38 -2.54 6.73
N ASN A 99 14.88 -2.53 5.50
CA ASN A 99 16.00 -1.69 5.10
C ASN A 99 15.66 -0.20 5.22
N THR A 100 14.46 0.19 4.82
CA THR A 100 13.98 1.57 4.95
C THR A 100 13.90 1.99 6.43
N ALA A 101 13.33 1.15 7.29
CA ALA A 101 13.24 1.41 8.72
C ALA A 101 14.65 1.49 9.37
N THR A 102 15.55 0.60 8.99
CA THR A 102 16.94 0.62 9.48
C THR A 102 17.65 1.92 9.09
N LEU A 103 17.51 2.36 7.84
CA LEU A 103 18.05 3.65 7.38
C LEU A 103 17.45 4.82 8.19
N LEU A 104 16.14 4.84 8.37
CA LEU A 104 15.46 5.92 9.10
C LEU A 104 15.88 5.94 10.57
N LYS A 105 16.00 4.79 11.22
CA LYS A 105 16.50 4.68 12.61
C LYS A 105 17.93 5.18 12.74
N SER A 106 18.81 4.89 11.78
CA SER A 106 20.19 5.43 11.77
C SER A 106 20.23 6.96 11.69
N LYS A 107 19.15 7.57 11.17
CA LYS A 107 18.94 9.01 11.13
C LYS A 107 18.12 9.54 12.32
N GLY A 108 17.88 8.74 13.36
CA GLY A 108 17.20 9.14 14.60
C GLY A 108 15.68 9.16 14.55
N TYR A 109 15.06 8.44 13.60
CA TYR A 109 13.61 8.26 13.54
C TYR A 109 13.13 7.19 14.49
N THR A 110 11.91 7.36 15.02
CA THR A 110 11.04 6.25 15.41
C THR A 110 10.26 5.81 14.19
N VAL A 111 10.08 4.48 13.99
CA VAL A 111 9.44 3.94 12.79
C VAL A 111 8.39 2.93 13.17
N ASP A 112 7.15 3.21 12.78
CA ASP A 112 6.02 2.28 12.89
C ASP A 112 5.71 1.63 11.54
N PHE A 113 5.13 0.44 11.59
CA PHE A 113 4.58 -0.21 10.42
C PHE A 113 3.07 -0.40 10.56
N CYS A 114 2.29 -0.03 9.55
CA CYS A 114 0.86 -0.26 9.48
C CYS A 114 0.53 -1.13 8.27
N LEU A 115 -0.01 -2.32 8.52
CA LEU A 115 -0.58 -3.18 7.49
C LEU A 115 -2.07 -2.91 7.36
N ILE A 116 -2.56 -2.78 6.13
CA ILE A 116 -3.98 -2.88 5.84
C ILE A 116 -4.20 -4.19 5.09
N ALA A 117 -5.13 -5.02 5.55
CA ALA A 117 -5.47 -6.30 4.95
C ALA A 117 -6.97 -6.46 4.76
N THR A 118 -7.37 -7.19 3.73
CA THR A 118 -8.75 -7.56 3.42
C THR A 118 -8.77 -8.83 2.59
N LYS A 119 -9.95 -9.40 2.37
CA LYS A 119 -10.13 -10.53 1.46
C LYS A 119 -9.49 -10.25 0.09
N PRO A 120 -8.72 -11.19 -0.48
CA PRO A 120 -8.05 -11.00 -1.77
C PRO A 120 -8.99 -10.59 -2.90
N GLU A 121 -10.20 -11.18 -2.94
CA GLU A 121 -11.20 -10.88 -3.95
C GLU A 121 -11.69 -9.42 -3.88
N LEU A 122 -11.86 -8.89 -2.65
CA LEU A 122 -12.28 -7.50 -2.44
C LEU A 122 -11.20 -6.52 -2.90
N SER A 123 -9.95 -6.79 -2.55
CA SER A 123 -8.85 -5.91 -2.95
C SER A 123 -8.61 -5.96 -4.46
N TYR A 124 -8.66 -7.15 -5.07
CA TYR A 124 -8.52 -7.27 -6.52
C TYR A 124 -9.66 -6.58 -7.27
N LEU A 125 -10.91 -6.80 -6.87
CA LEU A 125 -12.06 -6.09 -7.43
C LEU A 125 -11.90 -4.57 -7.36
N THR A 126 -11.37 -4.05 -6.24
CA THR A 126 -11.11 -2.60 -6.12
C THR A 126 -10.07 -2.12 -7.14
N THR A 127 -9.06 -2.92 -7.47
CA THR A 127 -8.10 -2.56 -8.52
C THR A 127 -8.76 -2.52 -9.90
N GLN A 128 -9.69 -3.44 -10.17
CA GLN A 128 -10.43 -3.49 -11.44
C GLN A 128 -11.37 -2.29 -11.57
N LEU A 129 -12.13 -1.95 -10.51
CA LEU A 129 -12.99 -0.77 -10.49
C LEU A 129 -12.20 0.52 -10.75
N ARG A 130 -11.08 0.70 -10.05
CA ARG A 130 -10.19 1.86 -10.26
C ARG A 130 -9.69 1.94 -11.70
N TYR A 131 -9.32 0.82 -12.30
CA TYR A 131 -8.88 0.79 -13.70
C TYR A 131 -10.01 1.20 -14.66
N LEU A 132 -11.22 0.67 -14.49
CA LEU A 132 -12.37 1.03 -15.30
C LEU A 132 -12.76 2.51 -15.14
N GLU A 133 -12.72 3.03 -13.92
CA GLU A 133 -12.96 4.46 -13.65
C GLU A 133 -11.90 5.35 -14.34
N MET A 134 -10.63 4.94 -14.30
CA MET A 134 -9.56 5.67 -14.99
C MET A 134 -9.74 5.63 -16.52
N LEU A 135 -10.16 4.51 -17.09
CA LEU A 135 -10.47 4.41 -18.52
C LEU A 135 -11.56 5.37 -18.96
N LEU A 136 -12.57 5.63 -18.12
CA LEU A 136 -13.64 6.59 -18.40
C LEU A 136 -13.15 8.05 -18.35
N VAL A 137 -12.14 8.36 -17.55
CA VAL A 137 -11.64 9.72 -17.38
C VAL A 137 -10.51 10.02 -18.36
N ASP A 138 -9.49 9.17 -18.41
CA ASP A 138 -8.34 9.31 -19.31
C ASP A 138 -7.74 7.92 -19.59
N PRO A 139 -8.07 7.31 -20.74
CA PRO A 139 -7.55 6.00 -21.12
C PRO A 139 -6.03 5.91 -21.14
N LEU A 140 -5.34 7.02 -21.48
CA LEU A 140 -3.88 7.05 -21.53
C LEU A 140 -3.23 7.03 -20.14
N GLN A 141 -3.96 7.37 -19.10
CA GLN A 141 -3.50 7.33 -17.71
C GLN A 141 -3.97 6.07 -16.97
N ALA A 142 -4.85 5.28 -17.58
CA ALA A 142 -5.41 4.11 -16.96
C ALA A 142 -4.34 3.03 -16.72
N ARG A 143 -4.29 2.52 -15.47
CA ARG A 143 -3.31 1.52 -15.04
C ARG A 143 -4.02 0.31 -14.45
N ALA A 144 -3.86 -0.84 -15.11
CA ALA A 144 -4.33 -2.11 -14.59
C ALA A 144 -3.35 -2.67 -13.55
N THR A 145 -3.87 -3.46 -12.62
CA THR A 145 -3.06 -4.30 -11.74
C THR A 145 -3.16 -5.74 -12.27
N PRO A 146 -2.07 -6.32 -12.80
CA PRO A 146 -2.07 -7.71 -13.25
C PRO A 146 -2.44 -8.65 -12.09
N LYS A 147 -3.28 -9.65 -12.39
CA LYS A 147 -3.77 -10.57 -11.35
C LYS A 147 -2.63 -11.34 -10.68
N GLU A 148 -1.66 -11.81 -11.47
CA GLU A 148 -0.49 -12.54 -10.98
C GLU A 148 0.34 -11.69 -10.02
N HIS A 149 0.44 -10.38 -10.27
CA HIS A 149 1.14 -9.45 -9.39
C HIS A 149 0.40 -9.27 -8.06
N HIS A 150 -0.93 -9.09 -8.10
CA HIS A 150 -1.76 -8.99 -6.92
C HIS A 150 -1.70 -10.29 -6.08
N ASP A 151 -1.89 -11.44 -6.72
CA ASP A 151 -1.91 -12.75 -6.07
C ASP A 151 -0.54 -13.10 -5.47
N GLY A 152 0.54 -12.70 -6.14
CA GLY A 152 1.91 -12.87 -5.63
C GLY A 152 2.15 -12.11 -4.33
N ILE A 153 1.61 -10.89 -4.21
CA ILE A 153 1.67 -10.12 -2.96
C ILE A 153 0.85 -10.81 -1.86
N VAL A 154 -0.39 -11.21 -2.16
CA VAL A 154 -1.27 -11.90 -1.21
C VAL A 154 -0.61 -13.17 -0.68
N LYS A 155 -0.03 -13.99 -1.56
CA LYS A 155 0.63 -15.25 -1.21
C LYS A 155 1.80 -15.07 -0.24
N SER A 156 2.55 -13.98 -0.37
CA SER A 156 3.71 -13.71 0.47
C SER A 156 3.40 -12.85 1.71
N LEU A 157 2.19 -12.29 1.82
CA LEU A 157 1.87 -11.27 2.80
C LEU A 157 2.03 -11.75 4.26
N VAL A 158 1.53 -12.96 4.57
CA VAL A 158 1.61 -13.55 5.92
C VAL A 158 3.07 -13.80 6.31
N ALA A 159 3.86 -14.38 5.41
CA ALA A 159 5.28 -14.64 5.69
C ALA A 159 6.05 -13.33 5.87
N ASN A 160 5.82 -12.35 4.99
CA ASN A 160 6.52 -11.07 5.04
C ASN A 160 6.19 -10.27 6.29
N ILE A 161 4.92 -10.22 6.73
CA ILE A 161 4.56 -9.50 7.96
C ILE A 161 5.12 -10.18 9.22
N THR A 162 5.19 -11.51 9.22
CA THR A 162 5.82 -12.28 10.30
C THR A 162 7.32 -11.98 10.38
N GLU A 163 8.01 -11.92 9.24
CA GLU A 163 9.43 -11.53 9.16
C GLU A 163 9.66 -10.10 9.65
N LEU A 164 8.75 -9.16 9.31
CA LEU A 164 8.82 -7.80 9.84
C LEU A 164 8.77 -7.77 11.36
N GLU A 165 7.84 -8.50 11.96
CA GLU A 165 7.71 -8.57 13.42
C GLU A 165 8.97 -9.16 14.06
N GLN A 166 9.47 -10.25 13.51
CA GLN A 166 10.69 -10.91 14.00
C GLN A 166 11.94 -10.06 13.87
N SER A 167 11.96 -9.13 12.91
CA SER A 167 13.12 -8.23 12.73
C SER A 167 13.36 -7.30 13.90
N GLY A 168 12.33 -6.98 14.71
CA GLY A 168 12.42 -6.07 15.84
C GLY A 168 12.82 -4.64 15.49
N VAL A 169 12.82 -4.27 14.19
CA VAL A 169 13.26 -2.95 13.74
C VAL A 169 12.21 -1.87 13.97
N PHE A 170 10.94 -2.23 14.00
CA PHE A 170 9.82 -1.30 14.15
C PHE A 170 9.51 -1.01 15.62
N GLU A 171 9.15 0.24 15.93
CA GLU A 171 8.68 0.64 17.25
C GLU A 171 7.33 -0.01 17.59
N SER A 172 6.42 -0.06 16.62
CA SER A 172 5.19 -0.85 16.66
C SER A 172 4.80 -1.35 15.28
N ILE A 173 4.08 -2.49 15.26
CA ILE A 173 3.41 -3.00 14.06
C ILE A 173 1.92 -3.07 14.37
N GLN A 174 1.12 -2.47 13.49
CA GLN A 174 -0.33 -2.41 13.60
C GLN A 174 -0.97 -3.04 12.36
N VAL A 175 -2.07 -3.77 12.55
CA VAL A 175 -2.86 -4.32 11.45
C VAL A 175 -4.27 -3.75 11.51
N TYR A 176 -4.72 -3.23 10.39
CA TYR A 176 -6.05 -2.70 10.17
C TYR A 176 -6.79 -3.50 9.12
N LYS A 177 -8.09 -3.68 9.32
CA LYS A 177 -9.00 -4.10 8.26
C LYS A 177 -9.32 -2.90 7.34
N ARG A 178 -10.01 -3.20 6.24
CA ARG A 178 -10.44 -2.18 5.26
C ARG A 178 -11.38 -1.11 5.84
N ASP A 179 -12.17 -1.46 6.85
CA ASP A 179 -13.07 -0.56 7.58
C ASP A 179 -12.36 0.28 8.66
N LEU A 180 -11.02 0.19 8.74
CA LEU A 180 -10.16 0.84 9.70
C LEU A 180 -10.25 0.28 11.13
N GLU A 181 -10.90 -0.86 11.33
CA GLU A 181 -10.79 -1.58 12.60
C GLU A 181 -9.34 -2.02 12.81
N GLN A 182 -8.72 -1.55 13.90
CA GLN A 182 -7.40 -2.03 14.32
C GLN A 182 -7.57 -3.37 15.03
N VAL A 183 -7.07 -4.43 14.41
CA VAL A 183 -7.21 -5.81 14.93
C VAL A 183 -5.93 -6.36 15.54
N TYR A 184 -4.81 -5.67 15.35
CA TYR A 184 -3.53 -6.05 15.93
C TYR A 184 -2.68 -4.84 16.27
N ASN A 185 -1.95 -4.95 17.39
CA ASN A 185 -0.90 -4.04 17.78
C ASN A 185 0.19 -4.82 18.51
N SER A 186 1.40 -4.83 18.02
CA SER A 186 2.53 -5.59 18.57
C SER A 186 2.89 -5.25 20.03
N LYS A 187 2.46 -4.07 20.51
CA LYS A 187 2.66 -3.66 21.91
C LYS A 187 1.59 -4.19 22.88
N LEU A 188 0.45 -4.66 22.35
CA LEU A 188 -0.72 -5.03 23.15
C LEU A 188 -1.16 -6.48 22.95
N CYS A 189 -0.92 -7.04 21.77
CA CYS A 189 -1.38 -8.37 21.40
C CYS A 189 -0.31 -9.44 21.69
N THR A 190 -0.76 -10.60 22.15
CA THR A 190 0.07 -11.80 22.38
C THR A 190 -0.12 -12.84 21.27
N GLU A 191 -1.17 -12.71 20.45
CA GLU A 191 -1.40 -13.57 19.28
C GLU A 191 -0.34 -13.30 18.21
N SER A 192 0.04 -14.31 17.45
CA SER A 192 0.95 -14.14 16.30
C SER A 192 0.31 -13.25 15.23
N ILE A 193 1.05 -12.26 14.76
CA ILE A 193 0.61 -11.40 13.66
C ILE A 193 0.25 -12.18 12.41
N GLY A 194 1.02 -13.23 12.10
CA GLY A 194 0.76 -14.12 10.96
C GLY A 194 -0.62 -14.76 11.04
N THR A 195 -1.01 -15.26 12.23
CA THR A 195 -2.35 -15.84 12.45
C THR A 195 -3.46 -14.82 12.25
N VAL A 196 -3.29 -13.59 12.75
CA VAL A 196 -4.26 -12.51 12.57
C VAL A 196 -4.45 -12.16 11.10
N VAL A 197 -3.34 -11.98 10.37
CA VAL A 197 -3.39 -11.63 8.95
C VAL A 197 -3.95 -12.78 8.10
N ASP A 198 -3.59 -14.02 8.39
CA ASP A 198 -4.13 -15.20 7.71
C ASP A 198 -5.66 -15.29 7.86
N LYS A 199 -6.18 -15.07 9.07
CA LYS A 199 -7.63 -15.01 9.31
C LYS A 199 -8.33 -13.91 8.50
N ILE A 200 -7.72 -12.73 8.36
CA ILE A 200 -8.29 -11.65 7.54
C ILE A 200 -8.33 -12.06 6.08
N LEU A 201 -7.25 -12.63 5.56
CA LEU A 201 -7.14 -12.96 4.14
C LEU A 201 -8.00 -14.17 3.77
N PHE A 202 -7.94 -15.25 4.56
CA PHE A 202 -8.43 -16.57 4.17
C PHE A 202 -9.47 -17.16 5.12
N GLY A 203 -9.78 -16.51 6.24
CA GLY A 203 -10.83 -16.93 7.16
C GLY A 203 -12.24 -16.76 6.58
N ASP A 204 -13.24 -16.99 7.39
CA ASP A 204 -14.65 -16.88 6.99
C ASP A 204 -15.02 -15.46 6.55
N TRP A 205 -15.90 -15.39 5.57
CA TRP A 205 -16.48 -14.15 5.09
C TRP A 205 -17.58 -13.64 6.00
N THR A 206 -17.47 -12.42 6.46
CA THR A 206 -18.56 -11.72 7.14
C THR A 206 -19.67 -11.32 6.17
N SER A 207 -20.87 -11.05 6.68
CA SER A 207 -21.97 -10.53 5.85
C SER A 207 -21.60 -9.21 5.19
N ALA A 208 -20.95 -8.30 5.93
CA ALA A 208 -20.52 -7.02 5.39
C ALA A 208 -19.50 -7.16 4.24
N GLU A 209 -18.56 -8.10 4.33
CA GLU A 209 -17.61 -8.38 3.24
C GLU A 209 -18.30 -8.94 2.00
N LYS A 210 -19.30 -9.83 2.18
CA LYS A 210 -20.13 -10.37 1.09
C LYS A 210 -20.93 -9.28 0.40
N ASP A 211 -21.53 -8.37 1.18
CA ASP A 211 -22.30 -7.24 0.66
C ASP A 211 -21.40 -6.28 -0.13
N LEU A 212 -20.20 -5.98 0.39
CA LEU A 212 -19.20 -5.17 -0.32
C LEU A 212 -18.79 -5.80 -1.65
N LEU A 213 -18.60 -7.13 -1.68
CA LEU A 213 -18.28 -7.84 -2.91
C LEU A 213 -19.42 -7.75 -3.93
N ALA A 214 -20.67 -7.95 -3.49
CA ALA A 214 -21.84 -7.88 -4.35
C ALA A 214 -22.03 -6.47 -4.94
N VAL A 215 -21.93 -5.43 -4.11
CA VAL A 215 -21.99 -4.02 -4.55
C VAL A 215 -20.89 -3.71 -5.54
N GLY A 216 -19.65 -4.11 -5.24
CA GLY A 216 -18.51 -3.89 -6.14
C GLY A 216 -18.67 -4.59 -7.50
N ARG A 217 -19.21 -5.82 -7.54
CA ARG A 217 -19.50 -6.53 -8.79
C ARG A 217 -20.58 -5.82 -9.62
N ALA A 218 -21.64 -5.32 -8.97
CA ALA A 218 -22.66 -4.55 -9.66
C ALA A 218 -22.09 -3.25 -10.26
N GLN A 219 -21.20 -2.56 -9.53
CA GLN A 219 -20.51 -1.39 -10.03
C GLN A 219 -19.57 -1.72 -11.20
N GLU A 220 -18.82 -2.80 -11.14
CA GLU A 220 -17.97 -3.28 -12.23
C GLU A 220 -18.77 -3.48 -13.52
N GLN A 221 -19.91 -4.20 -13.45
CA GLN A 221 -20.79 -4.40 -14.60
C GLN A 221 -21.36 -3.09 -15.16
N LYS A 222 -21.69 -2.12 -14.29
CA LYS A 222 -22.16 -0.80 -14.71
C LYS A 222 -21.06 -0.02 -15.47
N LEU A 223 -19.83 -0.01 -14.94
CA LEU A 223 -18.70 0.68 -15.59
C LEU A 223 -18.33 0.04 -16.92
N GLN A 224 -18.35 -1.31 -17.00
CA GLN A 224 -18.10 -2.02 -18.26
C GLN A 224 -19.14 -1.65 -19.34
N LYS A 225 -20.43 -1.55 -19.00
CA LYS A 225 -21.49 -1.11 -19.94
C LYS A 225 -21.35 0.35 -20.40
N GLN A 226 -20.59 1.18 -19.67
CA GLN A 226 -20.32 2.56 -20.09
C GLN A 226 -19.14 2.67 -21.04
N LEU A 227 -18.26 1.66 -21.06
CA LEU A 227 -17.07 1.62 -21.88
C LEU A 227 -17.29 0.91 -23.23
N TYR A 228 -18.29 0.03 -23.30
CA TYR A 228 -18.63 -0.81 -24.45
C TYR A 228 -20.13 -0.69 -24.81
#